data_311d071ea002585d220135160d5ede17
#
_entry.id   311d071ea002585d220135160d5ede17
#
_cell.length_a   1.000
_cell.length_b   1.000
_cell.length_c   1.000
_cell.angle_alpha   90.00
_cell.angle_beta   90.00
_cell.angle_gamma   90.00
#
_symmetry.space_group_name_H-M   'P 1'
#
loop_
_entity.id
_entity.type
_entity.pdbx_description
1 polymer ?
#
loop_
_entity_poly.entity_id
_entity_poly.type
_entity_poly.pdbx_seq_one_letter_code
_entity_poly.pdbx_strand_id
1 'polypeptide(L)'
;MSEDQAVSFEDRLVRVTEGEFEGWYVWQSDAFEQRAGPFYERFDADGRGIAAFRADLRHMNGGGFMHGGCLMTFADSAIFTFARHALGKSHAVTMNLSGDFLDSARVGELIEARGEVTRAGGKTIFVRGVATADGRPVLSFTAIIKKIGPRV
;
A
#
# COMPACT_ATOMS: atom_id res chain seq x y z
N MET A 1 10.33 33.82 8.44
CA MET A 1 10.65 32.51 7.86
C MET A 1 10.02 31.46 8.75
N SER A 2 8.93 30.89 8.31
CA SER A 2 8.28 29.79 9.00
C SER A 2 9.19 28.58 8.91
N GLU A 3 9.64 28.07 10.04
CA GLU A 3 10.20 26.73 10.13
C GLU A 3 9.10 25.77 9.67
N ASP A 4 9.23 25.26 8.45
CA ASP A 4 8.49 24.13 7.99
C ASP A 4 8.87 22.97 8.93
N GLN A 5 8.05 22.76 9.96
CA GLN A 5 8.18 21.58 10.79
C GLN A 5 7.97 20.38 9.85
N ALA A 6 9.06 19.68 9.57
CA ALA A 6 8.99 18.43 8.85
C ALA A 6 8.07 17.50 9.63
N VAL A 7 6.83 17.38 9.16
CA VAL A 7 5.82 16.49 9.74
C VAL A 7 6.42 15.09 9.73
N SER A 8 6.53 14.45 10.87
CA SER A 8 7.11 13.11 10.96
C SER A 8 6.27 12.12 10.16
N PHE A 9 6.88 11.03 9.72
CA PHE A 9 6.17 9.98 8.98
C PHE A 9 4.96 9.46 9.77
N GLU A 10 5.09 9.34 11.07
CA GLU A 10 4.04 8.87 11.99
C GLU A 10 2.87 9.85 12.07
N ASP A 11 3.11 11.14 11.91
CA ASP A 11 2.06 12.17 11.95
C ASP A 11 1.17 12.22 10.69
N ARG A 12 1.54 11.47 9.65
CA ARG A 12 0.79 11.40 8.39
C ARG A 12 -0.16 10.21 8.32
N LEU A 13 0.00 9.24 9.22
CA LEU A 13 -0.90 8.11 9.37
C LEU A 13 -2.00 8.48 10.36
N VAL A 14 -3.23 8.43 9.90
CA VAL A 14 -4.40 8.75 10.72
C VAL A 14 -5.18 7.47 11.00
N ARG A 15 -5.51 7.26 12.27
CA ARG A 15 -6.31 6.12 12.70
C ARG A 15 -7.77 6.32 12.28
N VAL A 16 -8.34 5.31 11.65
CA VAL A 16 -9.76 5.26 11.30
C VAL A 16 -10.59 5.00 12.55
N THR A 17 -11.59 5.85 12.81
CA THR A 17 -12.37 5.83 14.06
C THR A 17 -13.76 5.22 13.91
N GLU A 18 -14.20 4.95 12.68
CA GLU A 18 -15.53 4.41 12.41
C GLU A 18 -15.55 3.60 11.10
N GLY A 19 -16.58 2.77 10.94
CA GLY A 19 -16.83 2.02 9.73
C GLY A 19 -16.09 0.69 9.67
N GLU A 20 -16.05 0.10 8.48
CA GLU A 20 -15.48 -1.22 8.21
C GLU A 20 -14.00 -1.33 8.61
N PHE A 21 -13.24 -0.24 8.39
CA PHE A 21 -11.81 -0.19 8.68
C PHE A 21 -11.48 0.51 9.99
N GLU A 22 -12.42 0.54 10.94
CA GLU A 22 -12.15 1.06 12.28
C GLU A 22 -10.91 0.38 12.90
N GLY A 23 -9.99 1.19 13.41
CA GLY A 23 -8.72 0.72 13.99
C GLY A 23 -7.58 0.53 12.99
N TRP A 24 -7.85 0.60 11.70
CA TRP A 24 -6.83 0.67 10.66
C TRP A 24 -6.27 2.10 10.55
N TYR A 25 -5.28 2.27 9.70
CA TYR A 25 -4.63 3.55 9.44
C TYR A 25 -4.73 3.92 7.97
N VAL A 26 -4.74 5.19 7.69
CA VAL A 26 -4.80 5.74 6.33
C VAL A 26 -3.84 6.92 6.18
N TRP A 27 -3.22 7.04 5.00
CA TRP A 27 -2.42 8.19 4.63
C TRP A 27 -3.33 9.32 4.15
N GLN A 28 -3.28 10.47 4.81
CA GLN A 28 -4.05 11.64 4.39
C GLN A 28 -3.27 12.59 3.48
N SER A 29 -1.94 12.50 3.49
CA SER A 29 -1.09 13.43 2.75
C SER A 29 -0.78 13.00 1.31
N ASP A 30 -1.17 11.80 0.90
CA ASP A 30 -0.97 11.31 -0.46
C ASP A 30 -2.19 11.64 -1.33
N ALA A 31 -2.05 12.70 -2.15
CA ALA A 31 -3.15 13.20 -2.96
C ALA A 31 -3.62 12.19 -4.02
N PHE A 32 -2.70 11.38 -4.55
CA PHE A 32 -3.04 10.37 -5.55
C PHE A 32 -3.76 9.18 -4.90
N GLU A 33 -3.25 8.67 -3.79
CA GLU A 33 -3.91 7.60 -3.04
C GLU A 33 -5.30 8.00 -2.56
N GLN A 34 -5.51 9.25 -2.18
CA GLN A 34 -6.83 9.74 -1.77
C GLN A 34 -7.85 9.67 -2.90
N ARG A 35 -7.42 9.79 -4.16
CA ARG A 35 -8.30 9.66 -5.32
C ARG A 35 -8.55 8.21 -5.72
N ALA A 36 -7.52 7.39 -5.71
CA ALA A 36 -7.59 5.98 -6.06
C ALA A 36 -8.14 5.13 -4.90
N GLY A 37 -7.75 5.46 -3.67
CA GLY A 37 -8.16 4.80 -2.43
C GLY A 37 -9.49 5.32 -1.88
N PRO A 38 -9.61 5.48 -0.57
CA PRO A 38 -8.50 5.29 0.40
C PRO A 38 -8.04 3.85 0.48
N PHE A 39 -6.73 3.67 0.70
CA PHE A 39 -6.13 2.38 1.01
C PHE A 39 -5.78 2.37 2.50
N TYR A 40 -6.19 1.32 3.18
CA TYR A 40 -6.01 1.19 4.62
C TYR A 40 -4.90 0.23 4.94
N GLU A 41 -4.23 0.44 6.07
CA GLU A 41 -3.18 -0.46 6.54
C GLU A 41 -3.32 -0.76 8.03
N ARG A 42 -2.88 -1.93 8.42
CA ARG A 42 -2.70 -2.33 9.81
C ARG A 42 -1.52 -3.29 9.94
N PHE A 43 -1.10 -3.55 11.16
CA PHE A 43 -0.09 -4.54 11.47
C PHE A 43 -0.71 -5.64 12.32
N ASP A 44 -0.38 -6.90 12.01
CA ASP A 44 -0.82 -8.03 12.80
C ASP A 44 -0.01 -8.18 14.09
N ALA A 45 -0.32 -9.24 14.89
CA ALA A 45 0.35 -9.48 16.16
C ALA A 45 1.87 -9.74 16.01
N ASP A 46 2.30 -10.21 14.83
CA ASP A 46 3.71 -10.45 14.51
C ASP A 46 4.40 -9.20 13.92
N GLY A 47 3.68 -8.08 13.81
CA GLY A 47 4.19 -6.83 13.24
C GLY A 47 4.22 -6.82 11.72
N ARG A 48 3.54 -7.74 11.04
CA ARG A 48 3.45 -7.78 9.58
C ARG A 48 2.40 -6.82 9.07
N GLY A 49 2.76 -6.04 8.06
CA GLY A 49 1.84 -5.11 7.43
C GLY A 49 0.78 -5.82 6.57
N ILE A 50 -0.43 -5.32 6.65
CA ILE A 50 -1.57 -5.73 5.85
C ILE A 50 -2.19 -4.48 5.26
N ALA A 51 -2.44 -4.47 3.95
CA ALA A 51 -3.13 -3.38 3.28
C ALA A 51 -4.48 -3.87 2.75
N ALA A 52 -5.49 -3.01 2.72
CA ALA A 52 -6.81 -3.38 2.21
C ALA A 52 -7.64 -2.18 1.76
N PHE A 53 -8.60 -2.44 0.87
CA PHE A 53 -9.68 -1.51 0.56
C PHE A 53 -10.90 -2.28 0.05
N ARG A 54 -12.07 -1.63 0.09
CA ARG A 54 -13.29 -2.18 -0.50
C ARG A 54 -13.41 -1.70 -1.94
N ALA A 55 -13.51 -2.64 -2.87
CA ALA A 55 -13.68 -2.34 -4.29
C ALA A 55 -15.01 -1.64 -4.56
N ASP A 56 -14.96 -0.61 -5.37
CA ASP A 56 -16.11 0.21 -5.69
C ASP A 56 -16.13 0.51 -7.20
N LEU A 57 -17.21 1.07 -7.71
CA LEU A 57 -17.43 1.29 -9.14
C LEU A 57 -16.30 2.09 -9.80
N ARG A 58 -15.75 3.10 -9.11
CA ARG A 58 -14.66 3.94 -9.63
C ARG A 58 -13.33 3.22 -9.81
N HIS A 59 -13.20 2.01 -9.28
CA HIS A 59 -12.02 1.17 -9.45
C HIS A 59 -12.10 0.26 -10.67
N MET A 60 -13.26 0.21 -11.34
CA MET A 60 -13.53 -0.71 -12.43
C MET A 60 -13.14 -0.15 -13.79
N ASN A 61 -12.78 -1.05 -14.69
CA ASN A 61 -12.61 -0.73 -16.11
C ASN A 61 -13.96 -0.74 -16.85
N GLY A 62 -13.93 -0.47 -18.16
CA GLY A 62 -15.14 -0.47 -18.99
C GLY A 62 -15.85 -1.82 -19.10
N GLY A 63 -15.19 -2.92 -18.77
CA GLY A 63 -15.77 -4.26 -18.76
C GLY A 63 -16.39 -4.68 -17.42
N GLY A 64 -16.35 -3.82 -16.41
CA GLY A 64 -16.90 -4.11 -15.08
C GLY A 64 -15.97 -4.92 -14.15
N PHE A 65 -14.71 -5.05 -14.52
CA PHE A 65 -13.66 -5.65 -13.68
C PHE A 65 -12.73 -4.57 -13.16
N MET A 66 -12.09 -4.84 -12.02
CA MET A 66 -11.13 -3.90 -11.46
C MET A 66 -10.02 -3.60 -12.48
N HIS A 67 -9.77 -2.31 -12.69
CA HIS A 67 -8.73 -1.86 -13.59
C HIS A 67 -7.36 -2.35 -13.10
N GLY A 68 -6.55 -2.93 -14.00
CA GLY A 68 -5.22 -3.40 -13.65
C GLY A 68 -4.33 -2.31 -13.07
N GLY A 69 -4.46 -1.08 -13.57
CA GLY A 69 -3.78 0.09 -13.02
C GLY A 69 -4.19 0.40 -11.57
N CYS A 70 -5.44 0.13 -11.20
CA CYS A 70 -5.89 0.27 -9.81
C CYS A 70 -5.21 -0.75 -8.89
N LEU A 71 -5.16 -2.02 -9.30
CA LEU A 71 -4.44 -3.06 -8.55
C LEU A 71 -2.95 -2.74 -8.41
N MET A 72 -2.31 -2.24 -9.46
CA MET A 72 -0.90 -1.83 -9.40
C MET A 72 -0.68 -0.62 -8.50
N THR A 73 -1.58 0.35 -8.51
CA THR A 73 -1.55 1.49 -7.58
C THR A 73 -1.66 1.01 -6.13
N PHE A 74 -2.58 0.10 -5.86
CA PHE A 74 -2.73 -0.50 -4.53
C PHE A 74 -1.48 -1.29 -4.12
N ALA A 75 -0.90 -2.07 -5.02
CA ALA A 75 0.34 -2.79 -4.77
C ALA A 75 1.49 -1.83 -4.43
N ASP A 76 1.59 -0.71 -5.14
CA ASP A 76 2.62 0.32 -4.88
C ASP A 76 2.47 0.94 -3.47
N SER A 77 1.26 1.12 -3.01
CA SER A 77 0.99 1.52 -1.62
C SER A 77 1.36 0.40 -0.63
N ALA A 78 0.92 -0.82 -0.89
CA ALA A 78 1.10 -1.97 0.00
C ALA A 78 2.58 -2.32 0.26
N ILE A 79 3.46 -2.18 -0.73
CA ILE A 79 4.87 -2.50 -0.54
C ILE A 79 5.54 -1.63 0.54
N PHE A 80 5.11 -0.37 0.69
CA PHE A 80 5.59 0.49 1.76
C PHE A 80 5.07 0.05 3.14
N THR A 81 3.86 -0.46 3.20
CA THR A 81 3.31 -1.08 4.41
C THR A 81 4.15 -2.29 4.84
N PHE A 82 4.48 -3.18 3.90
CA PHE A 82 5.31 -4.36 4.18
C PHE A 82 6.74 -3.99 4.59
N ALA A 83 7.28 -2.93 4.01
CA ALA A 83 8.66 -2.48 4.24
C ALA A 83 8.81 -1.54 5.45
N ARG A 84 7.75 -1.26 6.20
CA ARG A 84 7.75 -0.24 7.25
C ARG A 84 8.92 -0.35 8.22
N HIS A 85 9.18 -1.54 8.75
CA HIS A 85 10.28 -1.74 9.68
C HIS A 85 11.65 -1.56 9.03
N ALA A 86 11.82 -2.05 7.80
CA ALA A 86 13.06 -1.91 7.05
C ALA A 86 13.34 -0.47 6.61
N LEU A 87 12.30 0.32 6.39
CA LEU A 87 12.41 1.74 6.05
C LEU A 87 12.82 2.59 7.25
N GLY A 88 12.34 2.27 8.44
CA GLY A 88 12.56 3.09 9.63
C GLY A 88 12.06 4.52 9.40
N LYS A 89 12.94 5.50 9.56
CA LYS A 89 12.64 6.94 9.32
C LYS A 89 13.06 7.42 7.93
N SER A 90 13.52 6.53 7.06
CA SER A 90 13.98 6.90 5.71
C SER A 90 12.79 7.17 4.80
N HIS A 91 12.91 8.21 3.97
CA HIS A 91 12.08 8.32 2.77
C HIS A 91 12.57 7.32 1.73
N ALA A 92 11.67 6.91 0.84
CA ALA A 92 11.99 5.96 -0.19
C ALA A 92 11.12 6.17 -1.43
N VAL A 93 11.60 5.65 -2.54
CA VAL A 93 10.88 5.66 -3.82
C VAL A 93 10.84 4.26 -4.38
N THR A 94 9.78 3.96 -5.12
CA THR A 94 9.67 2.70 -5.86
C THR A 94 10.60 2.75 -7.08
N MET A 95 11.51 1.79 -7.16
CA MET A 95 12.43 1.64 -8.30
C MET A 95 11.87 0.71 -9.36
N ASN A 96 11.17 -0.32 -8.94
CA ASN A 96 10.55 -1.31 -9.80
C ASN A 96 9.32 -1.88 -9.11
N LEU A 97 8.28 -2.10 -9.89
CA LEU A 97 7.07 -2.80 -9.47
C LEU A 97 6.61 -3.67 -10.62
N SER A 98 6.60 -4.97 -10.41
CA SER A 98 6.19 -5.97 -11.41
C SER A 98 5.08 -6.83 -10.85
N GLY A 99 4.07 -7.10 -11.66
CA GLY A 99 2.94 -7.91 -11.23
C GLY A 99 2.39 -8.80 -12.31
N ASP A 100 1.84 -9.92 -11.88
CA ASP A 100 1.07 -10.84 -12.71
C ASP A 100 -0.38 -10.83 -12.24
N PHE A 101 -1.30 -10.51 -13.15
CA PHE A 101 -2.73 -10.53 -12.87
C PHE A 101 -3.23 -11.97 -12.96
N LEU A 102 -3.73 -12.49 -11.84
CA LEU A 102 -4.09 -13.90 -11.71
C LEU A 102 -5.59 -14.14 -11.94
N ASP A 103 -6.42 -13.18 -11.57
CA ASP A 103 -7.88 -13.23 -11.67
C ASP A 103 -8.46 -11.81 -11.60
N SER A 104 -9.75 -11.69 -11.88
CA SER A 104 -10.48 -10.44 -11.85
C SER A 104 -11.03 -10.14 -10.46
N ALA A 105 -11.04 -8.87 -10.09
CA ALA A 105 -11.77 -8.37 -8.93
C ALA A 105 -12.99 -7.55 -9.37
N ARG A 106 -14.02 -7.51 -8.53
CA ARG A 106 -15.31 -6.89 -8.83
C ARG A 106 -15.74 -5.91 -7.74
N VAL A 107 -16.71 -5.09 -8.06
CA VAL A 107 -17.35 -4.19 -7.09
C VAL A 107 -17.84 -4.97 -5.87
N GLY A 108 -17.57 -4.43 -4.68
CA GLY A 108 -18.00 -4.99 -3.40
C GLY A 108 -17.04 -5.98 -2.78
N GLU A 109 -16.04 -6.48 -3.51
CA GLU A 109 -15.06 -7.40 -2.96
C GLU A 109 -14.05 -6.67 -2.05
N LEU A 110 -13.63 -7.33 -0.98
CA LEU A 110 -12.53 -6.86 -0.14
C LEU A 110 -11.20 -7.19 -0.82
N ILE A 111 -10.46 -6.16 -1.15
CA ILE A 111 -9.11 -6.30 -1.70
C ILE A 111 -8.13 -6.19 -0.54
N GLU A 112 -7.33 -7.22 -0.35
CA GLU A 112 -6.34 -7.29 0.72
C GLU A 112 -4.99 -7.70 0.16
N ALA A 113 -3.93 -7.08 0.62
CA ALA A 113 -2.56 -7.45 0.25
C ALA A 113 -1.76 -7.84 1.48
N ARG A 114 -1.04 -8.94 1.35
CA ARG A 114 -0.07 -9.45 2.32
C ARG A 114 1.24 -9.70 1.60
N GLY A 115 2.33 -9.48 2.31
CA GLY A 115 3.65 -9.63 1.72
C GLY A 115 4.75 -9.58 2.75
N GLU A 116 5.97 -9.56 2.24
CA GLU A 116 7.16 -9.57 3.07
C GLU A 116 8.32 -8.86 2.38
N VAL A 117 9.27 -8.41 3.17
CA VAL A 117 10.60 -8.02 2.71
C VAL A 117 11.41 -9.30 2.52
N THR A 118 11.85 -9.55 1.28
CA THR A 118 12.71 -10.71 0.97
C THR A 118 14.17 -10.42 1.27
N ARG A 119 14.58 -9.15 1.14
CA ARG A 119 15.92 -8.68 1.49
C ARG A 119 15.90 -7.19 1.76
N ALA A 120 16.54 -6.76 2.83
CA ALA A 120 16.80 -5.35 3.12
C ALA A 120 18.32 -5.12 3.11
N GLY A 121 18.80 -4.42 2.09
CA GLY A 121 20.18 -3.91 2.02
C GLY A 121 20.27 -2.51 2.62
N GLY A 122 21.45 -1.87 2.53
CA GLY A 122 21.68 -0.53 3.07
C GLY A 122 20.77 0.54 2.46
N LYS A 123 20.57 0.48 1.15
CA LYS A 123 19.74 1.47 0.41
C LYS A 123 18.58 0.84 -0.36
N THR A 124 18.62 -0.45 -0.60
CA THR A 124 17.67 -1.15 -1.47
C THR A 124 16.92 -2.22 -0.68
N ILE A 125 15.60 -2.23 -0.81
CA ILE A 125 14.71 -3.19 -0.16
C ILE A 125 13.95 -3.94 -1.24
N PHE A 126 14.01 -5.27 -1.18
CA PHE A 126 13.27 -6.16 -2.07
C PHE A 126 12.03 -6.67 -1.35
N VAL A 127 10.88 -6.53 -2.00
CA VAL A 127 9.56 -6.84 -1.42
C VAL A 127 8.79 -7.72 -2.37
N ARG A 128 7.98 -8.62 -1.84
CA ARG A 128 6.99 -9.39 -2.60
C ARG A 128 5.68 -9.47 -1.86
N GLY A 129 4.60 -9.65 -2.60
CA GLY A 129 3.27 -9.79 -2.01
C GLY A 129 2.26 -10.38 -2.97
N VAL A 130 1.09 -10.66 -2.41
CA VAL A 130 -0.10 -11.12 -3.13
C VAL A 130 -1.28 -10.28 -2.69
N ALA A 131 -2.06 -9.80 -3.66
CA ALA A 131 -3.36 -9.20 -3.41
C ALA A 131 -4.46 -10.22 -3.69
N THR A 132 -5.47 -10.24 -2.84
CA THR A 132 -6.64 -11.10 -2.94
C THR A 132 -7.92 -10.28 -3.05
N ALA A 133 -8.93 -10.82 -3.71
CA ALA A 133 -10.30 -10.32 -3.70
C ALA A 133 -11.17 -11.37 -3.02
N ASP A 134 -11.72 -11.04 -1.85
CA ASP A 134 -12.47 -11.99 -0.99
C ASP A 134 -11.70 -13.32 -0.80
N GLY A 135 -10.39 -13.23 -0.57
CA GLY A 135 -9.50 -14.38 -0.37
C GLY A 135 -8.98 -15.06 -1.64
N ARG A 136 -9.47 -14.71 -2.80
CA ARG A 136 -9.04 -15.26 -4.10
C ARG A 136 -7.85 -14.46 -4.63
N PRO A 137 -6.68 -15.06 -4.91
CA PRO A 137 -5.53 -14.33 -5.45
C PRO A 137 -5.86 -13.65 -6.79
N VAL A 138 -5.60 -12.36 -6.90
CA VAL A 138 -5.86 -11.55 -8.10
C VAL A 138 -4.61 -10.89 -8.66
N LEU A 139 -3.59 -10.67 -7.83
CA LEU A 139 -2.31 -10.09 -8.25
C LEU A 139 -1.17 -10.68 -7.43
N SER A 140 -0.14 -11.17 -8.10
CA SER A 140 1.15 -11.51 -7.49
C SER A 140 2.18 -10.46 -7.92
N PHE A 141 2.93 -9.88 -6.99
CA PHE A 141 3.80 -8.77 -7.31
C PHE A 141 5.14 -8.81 -6.55
N THR A 142 6.13 -8.20 -7.16
CA THR A 142 7.45 -7.95 -6.58
C THR A 142 7.81 -6.49 -6.79
N ALA A 143 8.63 -5.95 -5.88
CA ALA A 143 9.07 -4.58 -5.97
C ALA A 143 10.47 -4.37 -5.43
N ILE A 144 11.07 -3.29 -5.87
CA ILE A 144 12.34 -2.78 -5.36
C ILE A 144 12.12 -1.34 -4.90
N ILE A 145 12.42 -1.07 -3.64
CA ILE A 145 12.32 0.24 -3.02
C ILE A 145 13.74 0.75 -2.74
N LYS A 146 13.98 2.02 -3.04
CA LYS A 146 15.25 2.70 -2.74
C LYS A 146 15.05 3.74 -1.66
N LYS A 147 15.82 3.65 -0.58
CA LYS A 147 15.92 4.70 0.43
C LYS A 147 16.63 5.92 -0.16
N ILE A 148 16.06 7.10 0.06
CA ILE A 148 16.60 8.38 -0.45
C ILE A 148 17.04 9.34 0.67
N GLY A 149 17.20 8.82 1.88
CA GLY A 149 17.59 9.63 3.03
C GLY A 149 16.45 10.51 3.57
N PRO A 150 16.69 11.22 4.68
CA PRO A 150 15.70 12.17 5.19
C PRO A 150 15.57 13.35 4.21
N ARG A 151 14.34 13.84 3.99
CA ARG A 151 14.14 15.12 3.33
C ARG A 151 14.80 16.21 4.17
N VAL A 152 15.71 16.90 3.54
CA VAL A 152 16.30 18.11 4.11
C VAL A 152 15.27 19.24 4.00
#